data_920bbc084d7577f8d2a0eb1d0aadcb85
#
_entry.id   920bbc084d7577f8d2a0eb1d0aadcb85
#
_cell.length_a   1.000
_cell.length_b   1.000
_cell.length_c   1.000
_cell.angle_alpha   90.00
_cell.angle_beta   90.00
_cell.angle_gamma   90.00
#
_symmetry.space_group_name_H-M   'P 1'
#
loop_
_entity.id
_entity.type
_entity.pdbx_description
1 polymer ?
#
loop_
_entity_poly.entity_id
_entity_poly.type
_entity_poly.pdbx_seq_one_letter_code
_entity_poly.pdbx_strand_id
1 'polypeptide(L)'
;QTLLILKNREVKMAKKTIKEEIPIIPTEPIKISIEEFLHENGLSYAHYVLTQRALLGSAGLKPVDSRILYGMKEMTLKPGSTKAKAASISGEVMGKYHPHAASSIEGALARMGQSFNTRVPLIEYQGELGTVPGDSAAAPRYWEATLNSAGYELVRDVDNHACDMIY
;
A
#
# COMPACT_ATOMS: atom_id res chain seq x y z
N GLN A 1 2.52 21.37 -42.11
CA GLN A 1 2.44 22.73 -41.51
C GLN A 1 1.50 22.78 -40.31
N THR A 2 0.46 21.97 -40.25
CA THR A 2 -0.55 21.96 -39.13
C THR A 2 0.01 21.41 -37.81
N LEU A 3 0.94 20.46 -37.88
CA LEU A 3 1.56 19.86 -36.67
C LEU A 3 2.51 20.79 -35.93
N LEU A 4 3.15 21.73 -36.67
CA LEU A 4 4.10 22.70 -36.08
C LEU A 4 3.39 23.81 -35.29
N ILE A 5 2.15 24.14 -35.65
CA ILE A 5 1.34 25.19 -34.99
C ILE A 5 0.78 24.69 -33.66
N LEU A 6 0.45 23.40 -33.58
CA LEU A 6 -0.03 22.79 -32.31
C LEU A 6 1.08 22.70 -31.25
N LYS A 7 2.31 22.30 -31.66
CA LYS A 7 3.48 22.28 -30.77
C LYS A 7 3.81 23.63 -30.17
N ASN A 8 3.67 24.70 -30.96
CA ASN A 8 3.93 26.06 -30.48
C ASN A 8 2.84 26.61 -29.54
N ARG A 9 1.60 26.11 -29.63
CA ARG A 9 0.53 26.48 -28.69
C ARG A 9 0.70 25.84 -27.31
N GLU A 10 1.06 24.57 -27.27
CA GLU A 10 1.30 23.86 -26.00
C GLU A 10 2.51 24.41 -25.25
N VAL A 11 3.59 24.72 -25.95
CA VAL A 11 4.78 25.35 -25.35
C VAL A 11 4.50 26.77 -24.84
N LYS A 12 3.58 27.52 -25.46
CA LYS A 12 3.18 28.86 -24.98
C LYS A 12 2.25 28.77 -23.76
N MET A 13 1.38 27.76 -23.66
CA MET A 13 0.54 27.55 -22.47
C MET A 13 1.37 27.10 -21.28
N ALA A 14 2.32 26.19 -21.46
CA ALA A 14 3.21 25.73 -20.39
C ALA A 14 4.08 26.85 -19.80
N LYS A 15 4.46 27.86 -20.61
CA LYS A 15 5.24 29.01 -20.13
C LYS A 15 4.43 30.08 -19.40
N LYS A 16 3.10 30.03 -19.44
CA LYS A 16 2.23 31.02 -18.78
C LYS A 16 1.79 30.62 -17.38
N THR A 17 2.00 29.37 -16.99
CA THR A 17 1.53 28.82 -15.71
C THR A 17 2.60 28.79 -14.60
N ILE A 18 3.83 29.23 -14.88
CA ILE A 18 4.90 29.30 -13.86
C ILE A 18 5.14 30.77 -13.49
N LYS A 19 4.15 31.38 -12.87
CA LYS A 19 4.28 32.55 -12.00
C LYS A 19 3.38 32.36 -10.78
N GLU A 20 3.42 31.19 -10.17
CA GLU A 20 3.05 31.08 -8.76
C GLU A 20 4.23 31.64 -7.98
N GLU A 21 3.99 32.76 -7.31
CA GLU A 21 4.94 33.34 -6.37
C GLU A 21 5.28 32.24 -5.35
N ILE A 22 6.53 31.81 -5.33
CA ILE A 22 7.03 30.89 -4.30
C ILE A 22 6.74 31.59 -2.97
N PRO A 23 5.94 31.01 -2.08
CA PRO A 23 5.64 31.65 -0.80
C PRO A 23 6.96 31.96 -0.09
N ILE A 24 7.18 33.22 0.25
CA ILE A 24 8.38 33.64 1.00
C ILE A 24 8.31 32.92 2.34
N ILE A 25 9.20 31.96 2.53
CA ILE A 25 9.34 31.28 3.84
C ILE A 25 9.83 32.35 4.82
N PRO A 26 9.11 32.60 5.91
CA PRO A 26 9.56 33.55 6.92
C PRO A 26 10.97 33.19 7.39
N THR A 27 11.89 34.13 7.34
CA THR A 27 13.27 33.92 7.80
C THR A 27 13.38 33.94 9.32
N GLU A 28 12.39 34.47 10.01
CA GLU A 28 12.32 34.52 11.46
C GLU A 28 11.61 33.28 12.02
N PRO A 29 12.15 32.63 13.06
CA PRO A 29 11.50 31.49 13.69
C PRO A 29 10.17 31.89 14.35
N ILE A 30 9.10 31.20 14.02
CA ILE A 30 7.78 31.39 14.64
C ILE A 30 7.80 30.72 16.02
N LYS A 31 7.52 31.49 17.07
CA LYS A 31 7.39 30.99 18.43
C LYS A 31 5.92 30.63 18.68
N ILE A 32 5.65 29.36 18.91
CA ILE A 32 4.35 28.83 19.31
C ILE A 32 4.47 28.06 20.61
N SER A 33 3.41 27.98 21.40
CA SER A 33 3.41 27.15 22.60
C SER A 33 3.43 25.67 22.21
N ILE A 34 3.97 24.81 23.07
CA ILE A 34 3.96 23.36 22.82
C ILE A 34 2.54 22.80 22.79
N GLU A 35 1.64 23.37 23.56
CA GLU A 35 0.23 22.98 23.61
C GLU A 35 -0.48 23.30 22.29
N GLU A 36 -0.29 24.50 21.75
CA GLU A 36 -0.81 24.92 20.46
C GLU A 36 -0.25 24.07 19.31
N PHE A 37 1.07 23.84 19.32
CA PHE A 37 1.73 22.97 18.34
C PHE A 37 1.17 21.54 18.36
N LEU A 38 1.01 20.94 19.54
CA LEU A 38 0.47 19.59 19.68
C LEU A 38 -1.00 19.53 19.30
N HIS A 39 -1.79 20.56 19.61
CA HIS A 39 -3.20 20.60 19.27
C HIS A 39 -3.41 20.69 17.76
N GLU A 40 -2.79 21.65 17.10
CA GLU A 40 -2.98 21.86 15.65
C GLU A 40 -2.30 20.78 14.80
N ASN A 41 -1.00 20.58 15.01
CA ASN A 41 -0.26 19.64 14.18
C ASN A 41 -0.52 18.18 14.57
N GLY A 42 -0.74 17.89 15.84
CA GLY A 42 -1.07 16.54 16.30
C GLY A 42 -2.43 16.07 15.77
N LEU A 43 -3.44 16.95 15.80
CA LEU A 43 -4.76 16.63 15.26
C LEU A 43 -4.73 16.45 13.73
N SER A 44 -4.07 17.36 13.02
CA SER A 44 -3.87 17.26 11.56
C SER A 44 -3.14 15.98 11.16
N TYR A 45 -2.08 15.63 11.90
CA TYR A 45 -1.33 14.41 11.66
C TYR A 45 -2.16 13.15 11.97
N ALA A 46 -2.92 13.14 13.07
CA ALA A 46 -3.81 12.04 13.42
C ALA A 46 -4.89 11.83 12.35
N HIS A 47 -5.50 12.90 11.87
CA HIS A 47 -6.45 12.84 10.76
C HIS A 47 -5.83 12.26 9.48
N TYR A 48 -4.66 12.76 9.09
CA TYR A 48 -3.93 12.22 7.94
C TYR A 48 -3.61 10.72 8.09
N VAL A 49 -3.10 10.30 9.26
CA VAL A 49 -2.77 8.90 9.49
C VAL A 49 -4.01 8.01 9.42
N LEU A 50 -5.13 8.42 10.01
CA LEU A 50 -6.36 7.65 9.99
C LEU A 50 -6.96 7.54 8.58
N THR A 51 -6.98 8.64 7.83
CA THR A 51 -7.67 8.69 6.53
C THR A 51 -6.81 8.20 5.35
N GLN A 52 -5.48 8.36 5.43
CA GLN A 52 -4.59 8.12 4.29
C GLN A 52 -3.59 6.98 4.51
N ARG A 53 -3.42 6.50 5.75
CA ARG A 53 -2.38 5.52 6.06
C ARG A 53 -2.86 4.28 6.80
N ALA A 54 -3.72 4.43 7.82
CA ALA A 54 -4.06 3.34 8.74
C ALA A 54 -5.37 2.63 8.41
N LEU A 55 -6.40 3.36 7.98
CA LEU A 55 -7.75 2.83 7.75
C LEU A 55 -8.25 3.24 6.37
N LEU A 56 -7.73 2.60 5.33
CA LEU A 56 -8.17 2.85 3.96
C LEU A 56 -9.39 1.97 3.64
N GLY A 57 -10.52 2.63 3.46
CA GLY A 57 -11.75 1.98 3.04
C GLY A 57 -12.44 1.11 4.10
N SER A 58 -13.55 0.51 3.72
CA SER A 58 -14.41 -0.31 4.58
C SER A 58 -13.80 -1.67 4.97
N ALA A 59 -12.83 -2.15 4.21
CA ALA A 59 -12.15 -3.42 4.48
C ALA A 59 -11.14 -3.36 5.64
N GLY A 60 -10.77 -2.15 6.11
CA GLY A 60 -9.83 -1.96 7.20
C GLY A 60 -8.39 -2.43 6.90
N LEU A 61 -8.06 -2.63 5.63
CA LEU A 61 -6.73 -3.04 5.18
C LEU A 61 -5.77 -1.85 5.15
N LYS A 62 -4.53 -2.08 5.53
CA LYS A 62 -3.46 -1.11 5.30
C LYS A 62 -3.06 -1.10 3.82
N PRO A 63 -2.43 -0.03 3.32
CA PRO A 63 -2.00 0.03 1.91
C PRO A 63 -1.14 -1.15 1.48
N VAL A 64 -0.22 -1.61 2.34
CA VAL A 64 0.62 -2.77 2.05
C VAL A 64 -0.19 -4.05 1.90
N ASP A 65 -1.20 -4.26 2.75
CA ASP A 65 -2.04 -5.46 2.72
C ASP A 65 -2.85 -5.51 1.42
N SER A 66 -3.49 -4.38 1.05
CA SER A 66 -4.24 -4.26 -0.21
C SER A 66 -3.36 -4.50 -1.44
N ARG A 67 -2.14 -3.96 -1.45
CA ARG A 67 -1.18 -4.15 -2.55
C ARG A 67 -0.69 -5.59 -2.65
N ILE A 68 -0.52 -6.29 -1.52
CA ILE A 68 -0.17 -7.71 -1.51
C ILE A 68 -1.31 -8.54 -2.10
N LEU A 69 -2.55 -8.34 -1.64
CA LEU A 69 -3.70 -9.08 -2.16
C LEU A 69 -3.89 -8.84 -3.66
N TYR A 70 -3.75 -7.60 -4.11
CA TYR A 70 -3.82 -7.26 -5.53
C TYR A 70 -2.68 -7.93 -6.32
N GLY A 71 -1.44 -7.86 -5.86
CA GLY A 71 -0.30 -8.52 -6.50
C GLY A 71 -0.49 -10.03 -6.59
N MET A 72 -1.01 -10.68 -5.54
CA MET A 72 -1.33 -12.11 -5.55
C MET A 72 -2.43 -12.46 -6.56
N LYS A 73 -3.44 -11.57 -6.72
CA LYS A 73 -4.48 -11.72 -7.76
C LYS A 73 -3.87 -11.66 -9.16
N GLU A 74 -3.00 -10.68 -9.43
CA GLU A 74 -2.30 -10.54 -10.71
C GLU A 74 -1.41 -11.76 -11.02
N MET A 75 -0.81 -12.36 -10.00
CA MET A 75 -0.08 -13.63 -10.11
C MET A 75 -1.01 -14.85 -10.28
N THR A 76 -2.32 -14.65 -10.39
CA THR A 76 -3.34 -15.72 -10.53
C THR A 76 -3.38 -16.70 -9.35
N LEU A 77 -2.96 -16.29 -8.16
CA LEU A 77 -2.97 -17.10 -6.95
C LEU A 77 -4.39 -17.12 -6.34
N LYS A 78 -5.25 -17.97 -6.88
CA LYS A 78 -6.64 -18.15 -6.45
C LYS A 78 -6.77 -19.25 -5.40
N PRO A 79 -7.88 -19.29 -4.64
CA PRO A 79 -8.16 -20.39 -3.74
C PRO A 79 -8.06 -21.75 -4.45
N GLY A 80 -7.29 -22.67 -3.89
CA GLY A 80 -7.06 -23.99 -4.47
C GLY A 80 -6.04 -24.04 -5.61
N SER A 81 -5.45 -22.92 -6.03
CA SER A 81 -4.35 -22.91 -7.01
C SER A 81 -3.03 -23.35 -6.38
N THR A 82 -2.04 -23.59 -7.23
CA THR A 82 -0.65 -23.83 -6.78
C THR A 82 -0.14 -22.62 -6.00
N LYS A 83 0.41 -22.86 -4.82
CA LYS A 83 1.02 -21.83 -3.98
C LYS A 83 2.31 -21.30 -4.59
N ALA A 84 2.58 -20.02 -4.43
CA ALA A 84 3.84 -19.41 -4.82
C ALA A 84 4.73 -19.15 -3.60
N LYS A 85 6.05 -19.17 -3.79
CA LYS A 85 7.01 -18.81 -2.74
C LYS A 85 6.73 -17.38 -2.25
N ALA A 86 6.75 -17.19 -0.95
CA ALA A 86 6.55 -15.88 -0.35
C ALA A 86 7.58 -14.85 -0.87
N ALA A 87 8.80 -15.27 -1.14
CA ALA A 87 9.83 -14.43 -1.76
C ALA A 87 9.44 -13.95 -3.16
N SER A 88 8.76 -14.78 -3.97
CA SER A 88 8.27 -14.40 -5.30
C SER A 88 7.13 -13.38 -5.20
N ILE A 89 6.20 -13.60 -4.26
CA ILE A 89 5.09 -12.67 -3.99
C ILE A 89 5.65 -11.32 -3.53
N SER A 90 6.58 -11.33 -2.58
CA SER A 90 7.22 -10.11 -2.08
C SER A 90 7.96 -9.35 -3.17
N GLY A 91 8.70 -10.06 -4.04
CA GLY A 91 9.40 -9.46 -5.18
C GLY A 91 8.47 -8.81 -6.19
N GLU A 92 7.37 -9.46 -6.54
CA GLU A 92 6.33 -8.92 -7.44
C GLU A 92 5.70 -7.65 -6.88
N VAL A 93 5.28 -7.70 -5.61
CA VAL A 93 4.66 -6.57 -4.93
C VAL A 93 5.62 -5.40 -4.79
N MET A 94 6.87 -5.66 -4.39
CA MET A 94 7.90 -4.64 -4.25
C MET A 94 8.23 -3.96 -5.59
N GLY A 95 8.32 -4.74 -6.65
CA GLY A 95 8.71 -4.25 -7.96
C GLY A 95 7.64 -3.40 -8.66
N LYS A 96 6.36 -3.67 -8.40
CA LYS A 96 5.26 -3.03 -9.14
C LYS A 96 4.38 -2.10 -8.30
N TYR A 97 4.14 -2.42 -7.02
CA TYR A 97 3.08 -1.77 -6.25
C TYR A 97 3.54 -1.09 -4.97
N HIS A 98 4.62 -1.57 -4.36
CA HIS A 98 5.06 -1.10 -3.05
C HIS A 98 6.59 -0.97 -2.97
N PRO A 99 7.17 0.13 -3.48
CA PRO A 99 8.63 0.33 -3.56
C PRO A 99 9.23 0.67 -2.18
N HIS A 100 9.11 -0.24 -1.23
CA HIS A 100 9.61 -0.14 0.14
C HIS A 100 10.38 -1.41 0.52
N ALA A 101 10.91 -1.46 1.75
CA ALA A 101 11.69 -2.61 2.22
C ALA A 101 10.92 -3.92 2.13
N ALA A 102 11.53 -4.96 1.57
CA ALA A 102 10.95 -6.30 1.43
C ALA A 102 10.43 -6.85 2.76
N SER A 103 11.16 -6.60 3.87
CA SER A 103 10.78 -7.06 5.21
C SER A 103 9.40 -6.57 5.67
N SER A 104 8.97 -5.37 5.24
CA SER A 104 7.63 -4.87 5.57
C SER A 104 6.53 -5.64 4.84
N ILE A 105 6.77 -6.01 3.57
CA ILE A 105 5.86 -6.80 2.74
C ILE A 105 5.79 -8.24 3.28
N GLU A 106 6.92 -8.84 3.55
CA GLU A 106 7.03 -10.21 4.09
C GLU A 106 6.34 -10.33 5.45
N GLY A 107 6.57 -9.37 6.35
CA GLY A 107 5.91 -9.33 7.64
C GLY A 107 4.39 -9.11 7.55
N ALA A 108 3.91 -8.32 6.60
CA ALA A 108 2.48 -8.14 6.35
C ALA A 108 1.87 -9.41 5.76
N LEU A 109 2.52 -10.02 4.77
CA LEU A 109 2.10 -11.27 4.16
C LEU A 109 2.00 -12.39 5.20
N ALA A 110 3.00 -12.55 6.07
CA ALA A 110 2.97 -13.54 7.14
C ALA A 110 1.78 -13.31 8.10
N ARG A 111 1.56 -12.06 8.55
CA ARG A 111 0.45 -11.73 9.46
C ARG A 111 -0.91 -12.07 8.87
N MET A 112 -1.14 -11.86 7.57
CA MET A 112 -2.41 -12.20 6.92
C MET A 112 -2.71 -13.70 6.91
N GLY A 113 -1.72 -14.57 7.08
CA GLY A 113 -1.88 -16.02 7.18
C GLY A 113 -1.98 -16.54 8.61
N GLN A 114 -1.55 -15.79 9.62
CA GLN A 114 -1.50 -16.22 11.01
C GLN A 114 -2.89 -16.26 11.64
N SER A 115 -3.46 -17.45 11.84
CA SER A 115 -4.78 -17.65 12.44
C SER A 115 -4.87 -17.20 13.90
N PHE A 116 -3.75 -17.14 14.61
CA PHE A 116 -3.69 -16.63 15.99
C PHE A 116 -3.64 -15.10 16.07
N ASN A 117 -3.30 -14.41 14.97
CA ASN A 117 -3.17 -12.96 14.90
C ASN A 117 -4.36 -12.30 14.17
N THR A 118 -4.99 -13.00 13.25
CA THR A 118 -6.12 -12.50 12.46
C THR A 118 -7.35 -13.39 12.65
N ARG A 119 -8.52 -12.77 12.85
CA ARG A 119 -9.78 -13.50 13.01
C ARG A 119 -10.13 -14.30 11.76
N VAL A 120 -9.90 -13.72 10.59
CA VAL A 120 -10.12 -14.36 9.29
C VAL A 120 -8.83 -14.22 8.49
N PRO A 121 -8.00 -15.26 8.40
CA PRO A 121 -6.83 -15.24 7.54
C PRO A 121 -7.23 -14.96 6.09
N LEU A 122 -6.45 -14.13 5.40
CA LEU A 122 -6.72 -13.76 4.00
C LEU A 122 -5.92 -14.59 3.01
N ILE A 123 -4.90 -15.27 3.49
CA ILE A 123 -4.06 -16.17 2.71
C ILE A 123 -4.07 -17.58 3.29
N GLU A 124 -3.89 -18.54 2.43
CA GLU A 124 -3.57 -19.92 2.75
C GLU A 124 -2.08 -20.15 2.52
N TYR A 125 -1.40 -20.79 3.44
CA TYR A 125 0.04 -20.97 3.39
C TYR A 125 0.46 -22.42 3.62
N GLN A 126 1.70 -22.71 3.27
CA GLN A 126 2.39 -23.95 3.56
C GLN A 126 3.81 -23.63 4.03
N GLY A 127 4.13 -24.03 5.25
CA GLY A 127 5.40 -23.76 5.92
C GLY A 127 5.17 -23.18 7.31
N GLU A 128 6.16 -22.48 7.87
CA GLU A 128 6.15 -21.96 9.24
C GLU A 128 5.99 -20.43 9.22
N LEU A 129 4.92 -19.94 9.84
CA LEU A 129 4.63 -18.51 9.97
C LEU A 129 4.80 -17.97 11.40
N GLY A 130 5.53 -18.70 12.24
CA GLY A 130 5.72 -18.32 13.63
C GLY A 130 4.64 -18.82 14.56
N THR A 131 4.84 -18.59 15.84
CA THR A 131 3.99 -19.11 16.92
C THR A 131 3.58 -18.03 17.90
N VAL A 132 2.53 -18.29 18.69
CA VAL A 132 2.08 -17.38 19.77
C VAL A 132 3.17 -17.09 20.81
N PRO A 133 4.02 -18.06 21.23
CA PRO A 133 5.10 -17.80 22.18
C PRO A 133 6.21 -16.86 21.67
N GLY A 134 6.23 -16.50 20.38
CA GLY A 134 7.12 -15.47 19.87
C GLY A 134 8.14 -15.91 18.82
N ASP A 135 8.03 -17.14 18.30
CA ASP A 135 8.85 -17.53 17.18
C ASP A 135 8.49 -16.74 15.93
N SER A 136 9.49 -16.25 15.23
CA SER A 136 9.32 -15.53 13.98
C SER A 136 8.93 -16.45 12.84
N ALA A 137 8.25 -15.89 11.82
CA ALA A 137 8.02 -16.61 10.58
C ALA A 137 9.35 -17.03 9.94
N ALA A 138 9.36 -18.19 9.29
CA ALA A 138 10.51 -18.65 8.51
C ALA A 138 10.85 -17.66 7.38
N ALA A 139 12.09 -17.71 6.91
CA ALA A 139 12.49 -16.86 5.78
C ALA A 139 11.58 -17.11 4.55
N PRO A 140 11.26 -16.08 3.74
CA PRO A 140 10.27 -16.13 2.66
C PRO A 140 10.52 -17.19 1.58
N ARG A 141 11.75 -17.67 1.48
CA ARG A 141 12.13 -18.77 0.56
C ARG A 141 11.65 -20.14 1.01
N TYR A 142 11.28 -20.30 2.29
CA TYR A 142 10.94 -21.62 2.87
C TYR A 142 9.44 -21.88 2.98
N TRP A 143 8.59 -20.89 2.73
CA TRP A 143 7.15 -21.06 2.78
C TRP A 143 6.47 -20.53 1.52
N GLU A 144 5.26 -20.98 1.29
CA GLU A 144 4.48 -20.70 0.10
C GLU A 144 3.08 -20.21 0.50
N ALA A 145 2.47 -19.38 -0.33
CA ALA A 145 1.15 -18.84 -0.08
C ALA A 145 0.31 -18.73 -1.35
N THR A 146 -1.02 -18.73 -1.14
CA THR A 146 -2.04 -18.38 -2.12
C THR A 146 -3.16 -17.63 -1.41
N LEU A 147 -4.06 -16.97 -2.15
CA LEU A 147 -5.25 -16.37 -1.56
C LEU A 147 -6.18 -17.47 -1.04
N ASN A 148 -6.77 -17.23 0.12
CA ASN A 148 -7.91 -18.02 0.54
C ASN A 148 -9.22 -17.40 -0.01
N SER A 149 -10.37 -18.03 0.26
CA SER A 149 -11.67 -17.56 -0.22
C SER A 149 -11.98 -16.14 0.24
N ALA A 150 -11.69 -15.78 1.50
CA ALA A 150 -11.93 -14.45 2.03
C ALA A 150 -11.03 -13.39 1.37
N GLY A 151 -9.73 -13.69 1.22
CA GLY A 151 -8.79 -12.79 0.54
C GLY A 151 -9.12 -12.61 -0.93
N TYR A 152 -9.58 -13.66 -1.60
CA TYR A 152 -9.99 -13.59 -3.01
C TYR A 152 -11.25 -12.74 -3.20
N GLU A 153 -12.25 -12.87 -2.34
CA GLU A 153 -13.47 -12.06 -2.42
C GLU A 153 -13.19 -10.54 -2.29
N LEU A 154 -12.20 -10.15 -1.51
CA LEU A 154 -11.80 -8.73 -1.38
C LEU A 154 -11.22 -8.14 -2.68
N VAL A 155 -10.69 -8.96 -3.58
CA VAL A 155 -10.03 -8.48 -4.81
C VAL A 155 -10.70 -9.00 -6.08
N ARG A 156 -11.74 -9.83 -5.98
CA ARG A 156 -12.40 -10.46 -7.14
C ARG A 156 -12.90 -9.45 -8.16
N ASP A 157 -13.59 -8.42 -7.69
CA ASP A 157 -14.30 -7.47 -8.54
C ASP A 157 -13.54 -6.16 -8.79
N VAL A 158 -12.25 -6.10 -8.45
CA VAL A 158 -11.40 -4.91 -8.67
C VAL A 158 -11.37 -4.52 -10.16
N ASP A 159 -11.32 -5.50 -11.09
CA ASP A 159 -11.29 -5.24 -12.53
C ASP A 159 -12.63 -4.71 -13.07
N ASN A 160 -13.70 -4.85 -12.30
CA ASN A 160 -15.02 -4.35 -12.65
C ASN A 160 -15.25 -2.91 -12.17
N HIS A 161 -14.20 -2.21 -11.78
CA HIS A 161 -14.26 -0.86 -11.20
C HIS A 161 -15.20 -0.76 -9.99
N ALA A 162 -15.31 -1.82 -9.21
CA ALA A 162 -16.12 -1.88 -8.01
C ALA A 162 -15.52 -1.07 -6.84
N CYS A 163 -14.28 -0.63 -6.96
CA CYS A 163 -13.59 0.24 -6.01
C CYS A 163 -12.67 1.23 -6.75
N ASP A 164 -12.44 2.38 -6.13
CA ASP A 164 -11.50 3.37 -6.63
C ASP A 164 -10.06 2.89 -6.38
N MET A 165 -9.23 2.96 -7.42
CA MET A 165 -7.79 2.68 -7.32
C MET A 165 -7.07 3.99 -6.99
N ILE A 166 -6.42 4.04 -5.84
CA ILE A 166 -5.56 5.17 -5.44
C ILE A 166 -4.13 4.78 -5.78
N TYR A 167 -3.53 5.52 -6.71
CA TYR A 167 -2.15 5.32 -7.20
C TYR A 167 -1.14 6.18 -6.44
#